data_8d38b3f655c8a4a69e27e46e89465eb5
#
_entry.id   8d38b3f655c8a4a69e27e46e89465eb5
#
_cell.length_a   1.000
_cell.length_b   1.000
_cell.length_c   1.000
_cell.angle_alpha   90.00
_cell.angle_beta   90.00
_cell.angle_gamma   90.00
#
_symmetry.space_group_name_H-M   'P 1'
#
loop_
_entity.id
_entity.type
_entity.pdbx_description
1 polymer ?
#
loop_
_entity_poly.entity_id
_entity_poly.type
_entity_poly.pdbx_seq_one_letter_code
_entity_poly.pdbx_strand_id
1 'polypeptide(L)'
;MTDKSQLLSSIFTHLDGLVTAPVAIALKNKSVLEFILNTKQTTLSELTNIFNANEGYLNVALRVLASQGFLEYEIDNKTQIITIAVNQKTEIAFSLFPLYEDVVELLQLSIHFHPRLFEDTPFEKLNVIFEKYKKRYGIESSDDSLKNSIQEQILKHIEGYLIGPTIVRLAMNGMFHKYFMETSFRPEEFHKSPENFKKILDFFVHLGWFLEKNGNYQFTEAGLFFAKRASAYGVTVSYLPTFAKIEELIFGNPDALRTAEGENEIHVDREMNVWGSGGAHDTYFKVVDEILIKLFNLPIEEQPKGILDMGCGNGAFLQHIFEVIDRQTLRGKMLDEYPLFLVGADYNQTALKVTRANLINADIWAKVIWGDIGRPDLLANDLKENYNIDLKDLLNVRTFLDHNRIWQDPNQVNENRVSTSTGAFAYRGKRISNNLVEDNLLEHLQKWSPYVRKFGLLLIELHTINPKLTASNLGRTPATAYDATHGFSDQYIVEIDVFNAIAAEAGLFPDQSIFKRFPDADTATVSINLLKGK
;
A
#
# COMPACT_ATOMS: atom_id res chain seq x y z
N MET A 1 8.69 27.14 14.19
CA MET A 1 8.01 26.57 13.00
C MET A 1 8.18 25.07 13.03
N THR A 2 7.11 24.34 13.03
CA THR A 2 7.15 22.88 13.01
C THR A 2 7.69 22.43 11.65
N ASP A 3 8.77 21.65 11.64
CA ASP A 3 9.36 21.16 10.39
C ASP A 3 8.46 20.11 9.75
N LYS A 4 7.77 20.48 8.67
CA LYS A 4 6.86 19.59 7.93
C LYS A 4 7.56 18.35 7.39
N SER A 5 8.86 18.42 7.11
CA SER A 5 9.66 17.28 6.66
C SER A 5 9.80 16.23 7.77
N GLN A 6 10.03 16.67 9.01
CA GLN A 6 10.08 15.77 10.17
C GLN A 6 8.72 15.14 10.46
N LEU A 7 7.62 15.89 10.32
CA LEU A 7 6.28 15.32 10.50
C LEU A 7 5.96 14.27 9.43
N LEU A 8 6.33 14.51 8.18
CA LEU A 8 6.16 13.53 7.11
C LEU A 8 7.01 12.29 7.35
N SER A 9 8.26 12.48 7.78
CA SER A 9 9.15 11.38 8.17
C SER A 9 8.54 10.52 9.28
N SER A 10 7.88 11.14 10.25
CA SER A 10 7.19 10.40 11.31
C SER A 10 6.08 9.51 10.74
N ILE A 11 5.29 9.98 9.76
CA ILE A 11 4.25 9.16 9.14
C ILE A 11 4.86 7.88 8.55
N PHE A 12 5.92 7.98 7.75
CA PHE A 12 6.53 6.81 7.14
C PHE A 12 7.12 5.85 8.19
N THR A 13 7.79 6.37 9.21
CA THR A 13 8.32 5.53 10.30
C THR A 13 7.20 4.85 11.09
N HIS A 14 6.05 5.50 11.28
CA HIS A 14 4.88 4.88 11.90
C HIS A 14 4.35 3.72 11.05
N LEU A 15 4.24 3.91 9.72
CA LEU A 15 3.81 2.85 8.80
C LEU A 15 4.75 1.65 8.85
N ASP A 16 6.06 1.91 8.86
CA ASP A 16 7.09 0.87 9.00
C ASP A 16 6.91 0.09 10.30
N GLY A 17 6.58 0.77 11.40
CA GLY A 17 6.33 0.16 12.70
C GLY A 17 5.17 -0.83 12.72
N LEU A 18 4.07 -0.48 12.00
CA LEU A 18 2.88 -1.34 11.92
C LEU A 18 3.18 -2.73 11.34
N VAL A 19 4.19 -2.84 10.49
CA VAL A 19 4.57 -4.11 9.86
C VAL A 19 5.79 -4.74 10.53
N THR A 20 6.72 -3.95 11.02
CA THR A 20 7.97 -4.43 11.63
C THR A 20 7.73 -5.11 12.96
N ALA A 21 6.87 -4.56 13.81
CA ALA A 21 6.63 -5.10 15.14
C ALA A 21 6.09 -6.54 15.12
N PRO A 22 5.01 -6.88 14.39
CA PRO A 22 4.51 -8.27 14.35
C PRO A 22 5.50 -9.22 13.67
N VAL A 23 6.25 -8.78 12.66
CA VAL A 23 7.33 -9.57 12.04
C VAL A 23 8.43 -9.90 13.06
N ALA A 24 8.92 -8.89 13.78
CA ALA A 24 9.98 -9.06 14.77
C ALA A 24 9.57 -10.04 15.88
N ILE A 25 8.34 -9.94 16.39
CA ILE A 25 7.83 -10.82 17.44
C ILE A 25 7.59 -12.24 16.91
N ALA A 26 7.05 -12.41 15.70
CA ALA A 26 6.87 -13.73 15.10
C ALA A 26 8.20 -14.48 14.94
N LEU A 27 9.23 -13.81 14.43
CA LEU A 27 10.58 -14.40 14.29
C LEU A 27 11.26 -14.66 15.63
N LYS A 28 11.07 -13.76 16.61
CA LYS A 28 11.57 -13.95 17.99
C LYS A 28 10.94 -15.18 18.65
N ASN A 29 9.63 -15.32 18.59
CA ASN A 29 8.89 -16.42 19.23
C ASN A 29 9.32 -17.81 18.73
N LYS A 30 9.83 -17.88 17.50
CA LYS A 30 10.34 -19.11 16.88
C LYS A 30 11.85 -19.26 16.96
N SER A 31 12.55 -18.41 17.72
CA SER A 31 14.02 -18.41 17.85
C SER A 31 14.79 -18.21 16.54
N VAL A 32 14.16 -17.71 15.48
CA VAL A 32 14.84 -17.41 14.21
C VAL A 32 15.89 -16.32 14.41
N LEU A 33 15.56 -15.29 15.18
CA LEU A 33 16.48 -14.17 15.47
C LEU A 33 17.72 -14.63 16.23
N GLU A 34 17.55 -15.52 17.23
CA GLU A 34 18.64 -16.11 17.99
C GLU A 34 19.55 -16.94 17.08
N PHE A 35 18.97 -17.75 16.20
CA PHE A 35 19.72 -18.54 15.22
C PHE A 35 20.58 -17.65 14.32
N ILE A 36 20.00 -16.56 13.76
CA ILE A 36 20.72 -15.60 12.91
C ILE A 36 21.87 -14.94 13.69
N LEU A 37 21.67 -14.56 14.96
CA LEU A 37 22.72 -13.98 15.80
C LEU A 37 23.86 -14.95 16.02
N ASN A 38 23.60 -16.25 16.20
CA ASN A 38 24.58 -17.27 16.46
C ASN A 38 25.37 -17.64 15.20
N THR A 39 24.70 -17.81 14.07
CA THR A 39 25.33 -18.22 12.80
C THR A 39 26.02 -17.07 12.07
N LYS A 40 25.62 -15.82 12.36
CA LYS A 40 26.06 -14.57 11.72
C LYS A 40 25.68 -14.43 10.25
N GLN A 41 25.61 -15.52 9.51
CA GLN A 41 25.17 -15.58 8.11
C GLN A 41 24.49 -16.92 7.86
N THR A 42 23.39 -16.89 7.08
CA THR A 42 22.62 -18.07 6.70
C THR A 42 21.90 -17.79 5.37
N THR A 43 21.19 -18.79 4.83
CA THR A 43 20.35 -18.63 3.66
C THR A 43 18.88 -18.75 4.00
N LEU A 44 18.00 -18.17 3.14
CA LEU A 44 16.56 -18.33 3.29
C LEU A 44 16.15 -19.80 3.31
N SER A 45 16.72 -20.63 2.43
CA SER A 45 16.43 -22.07 2.35
C SER A 45 16.84 -22.82 3.63
N GLU A 46 17.97 -22.47 4.22
CA GLU A 46 18.41 -23.04 5.50
C GLU A 46 17.43 -22.70 6.63
N LEU A 47 17.05 -21.42 6.76
CA LEU A 47 16.06 -20.98 7.75
C LEU A 47 14.70 -21.67 7.53
N THR A 48 14.25 -21.76 6.27
CA THR A 48 13.00 -22.45 5.92
C THR A 48 13.00 -23.89 6.42
N ASN A 49 14.07 -24.63 6.17
CA ASN A 49 14.18 -26.04 6.56
C ASN A 49 14.28 -26.21 8.08
N ILE A 50 15.10 -25.41 8.76
CA ILE A 50 15.31 -25.53 10.21
C ILE A 50 14.03 -25.21 10.99
N PHE A 51 13.31 -24.18 10.59
CA PHE A 51 12.13 -23.70 11.31
C PHE A 51 10.81 -24.20 10.72
N ASN A 52 10.85 -25.06 9.69
CA ASN A 52 9.67 -25.57 8.98
C ASN A 52 8.72 -24.43 8.58
N ALA A 53 9.29 -23.38 7.99
CA ALA A 53 8.56 -22.15 7.66
C ALA A 53 8.03 -22.19 6.22
N ASN A 54 7.01 -21.37 5.96
CA ASN A 54 6.55 -21.05 4.61
C ASN A 54 7.54 -20.08 3.95
N GLU A 55 8.37 -20.58 3.04
CA GLU A 55 9.54 -19.88 2.48
C GLU A 55 9.20 -18.49 1.94
N GLY A 56 8.06 -18.36 1.25
CA GLY A 56 7.65 -17.07 0.66
C GLY A 56 7.38 -16.02 1.72
N TYR A 57 6.62 -16.33 2.75
CA TYR A 57 6.28 -15.39 3.81
C TYR A 57 7.46 -15.15 4.77
N LEU A 58 8.31 -16.16 5.00
CA LEU A 58 9.57 -15.96 5.71
C LEU A 58 10.49 -14.98 4.94
N ASN A 59 10.53 -15.09 3.61
CA ASN A 59 11.27 -14.17 2.76
C ASN A 59 10.78 -12.72 2.92
N VAL A 60 9.45 -12.51 2.89
CA VAL A 60 8.86 -11.18 3.12
C VAL A 60 9.25 -10.63 4.50
N ALA A 61 9.16 -11.46 5.55
CA ALA A 61 9.53 -11.08 6.91
C ALA A 61 10.98 -10.64 7.04
N LEU A 62 11.92 -11.40 6.48
CA LEU A 62 13.35 -11.08 6.51
C LEU A 62 13.66 -9.81 5.71
N ARG A 63 13.00 -9.61 4.57
CA ARG A 63 13.11 -8.39 3.79
C ARG A 63 12.61 -7.17 4.57
N VAL A 64 11.52 -7.28 5.33
CA VAL A 64 11.03 -6.20 6.22
C VAL A 64 12.11 -5.78 7.21
N LEU A 65 12.77 -6.74 7.90
CA LEU A 65 13.85 -6.41 8.85
C LEU A 65 15.06 -5.79 8.15
N ALA A 66 15.39 -6.24 6.94
CA ALA A 66 16.47 -5.68 6.15
C ALA A 66 16.16 -4.24 5.67
N SER A 67 14.92 -3.97 5.27
CA SER A 67 14.46 -2.63 4.89
C SER A 67 14.51 -1.63 6.06
N GLN A 68 14.46 -2.13 7.29
CA GLN A 68 14.67 -1.32 8.51
C GLN A 68 16.15 -1.19 8.90
N GLY A 69 17.05 -1.83 8.16
CA GLY A 69 18.48 -1.83 8.41
C GLY A 69 18.91 -2.75 9.54
N PHE A 70 18.07 -3.67 9.98
CA PHE A 70 18.35 -4.59 11.09
C PHE A 70 19.07 -5.87 10.66
N LEU A 71 19.10 -6.15 9.33
CA LEU A 71 19.77 -7.28 8.70
C LEU A 71 20.38 -6.86 7.36
N GLU A 72 21.39 -7.57 6.89
CA GLU A 72 21.77 -7.59 5.49
C GLU A 72 20.92 -8.63 4.77
N TYR A 73 20.51 -8.31 3.54
CA TYR A 73 19.69 -9.14 2.68
C TYR A 73 20.19 -9.01 1.24
N GLU A 74 20.62 -10.11 0.67
CA GLU A 74 21.18 -10.14 -0.69
C GLU A 74 20.57 -11.29 -1.49
N ILE A 75 20.23 -11.00 -2.74
CA ILE A 75 19.78 -11.98 -3.71
C ILE A 75 20.89 -12.13 -4.76
N ASP A 76 21.37 -13.35 -4.95
CA ASP A 76 22.19 -13.65 -6.11
C ASP A 76 21.28 -13.76 -7.36
N ASN A 77 21.43 -12.85 -8.29
CA ASN A 77 20.53 -12.73 -9.44
C ASN A 77 20.56 -13.96 -10.38
N LYS A 78 21.66 -14.74 -10.39
CA LYS A 78 21.79 -15.93 -11.24
C LYS A 78 21.24 -17.17 -10.59
N THR A 79 21.59 -17.39 -9.33
CA THR A 79 21.19 -18.58 -8.58
C THR A 79 19.87 -18.42 -7.85
N GLN A 80 19.41 -17.17 -7.70
CA GLN A 80 18.25 -16.80 -6.90
C GLN A 80 18.39 -17.21 -5.42
N ILE A 81 19.60 -17.45 -4.95
CA ILE A 81 19.88 -17.71 -3.54
C ILE A 81 19.78 -16.41 -2.76
N ILE A 82 19.06 -16.44 -1.63
CA ILE A 82 18.92 -15.32 -0.72
C ILE A 82 19.78 -15.58 0.49
N THR A 83 20.71 -14.66 0.76
CA THR A 83 21.60 -14.66 1.90
C THR A 83 21.18 -13.61 2.91
N ILE A 84 21.12 -13.99 4.18
CA ILE A 84 20.81 -13.14 5.32
C ILE A 84 22.02 -13.08 6.21
N ALA A 85 22.44 -11.88 6.59
CA ALA A 85 23.59 -11.72 7.49
C ALA A 85 23.34 -10.63 8.56
N VAL A 86 24.04 -10.74 9.66
CA VAL A 86 24.04 -9.70 10.70
C VAL A 86 24.85 -8.49 10.25
N ASN A 87 24.48 -7.32 10.76
CA ASN A 87 25.24 -6.08 10.64
C ASN A 87 25.43 -5.42 12.01
N GLN A 88 26.02 -4.22 12.03
CA GLN A 88 26.30 -3.50 13.27
C GLN A 88 25.08 -3.14 14.12
N LYS A 89 23.87 -3.10 13.51
CA LYS A 89 22.62 -2.77 14.20
C LYS A 89 21.90 -3.99 14.75
N THR A 90 22.17 -5.18 14.20
CA THR A 90 21.36 -6.39 14.41
C THR A 90 21.23 -6.75 15.90
N GLU A 91 22.35 -6.85 16.62
CA GLU A 91 22.34 -7.25 18.03
C GLU A 91 21.59 -6.25 18.91
N ILE A 92 21.81 -4.96 18.68
CA ILE A 92 21.12 -3.88 19.42
C ILE A 92 19.63 -3.92 19.13
N ALA A 93 19.23 -4.00 17.85
CA ALA A 93 17.84 -4.03 17.46
C ALA A 93 17.10 -5.24 18.04
N PHE A 94 17.69 -6.44 17.92
CA PHE A 94 17.05 -7.67 18.40
C PHE A 94 16.91 -7.68 19.92
N SER A 95 17.84 -7.07 20.66
CA SER A 95 17.74 -6.91 22.12
C SER A 95 16.57 -6.01 22.53
N LEU A 96 16.12 -5.10 21.66
CA LEU A 96 15.02 -4.16 21.90
C LEU A 96 13.67 -4.65 21.38
N PHE A 97 13.61 -5.69 20.53
CA PHE A 97 12.36 -6.20 19.98
C PHE A 97 11.33 -6.66 21.03
N PRO A 98 11.69 -7.12 22.25
CA PRO A 98 10.70 -7.37 23.30
C PRO A 98 9.79 -6.17 23.61
N LEU A 99 10.22 -4.93 23.31
CA LEU A 99 9.38 -3.74 23.48
C LEU A 99 8.15 -3.74 22.57
N TYR A 100 8.16 -4.48 21.46
CA TYR A 100 7.01 -4.64 20.57
C TYR A 100 5.92 -5.56 21.11
N GLU A 101 6.19 -6.37 22.15
CA GLU A 101 5.22 -7.34 22.67
C GLU A 101 3.89 -6.69 23.05
N ASP A 102 3.92 -5.53 23.70
CA ASP A 102 2.72 -4.80 24.10
C ASP A 102 1.82 -4.43 22.92
N VAL A 103 2.41 -3.91 21.84
CA VAL A 103 1.64 -3.47 20.65
C VAL A 103 1.17 -4.65 19.82
N VAL A 104 1.91 -5.76 19.80
CA VAL A 104 1.49 -7.01 19.14
C VAL A 104 0.35 -7.67 19.93
N GLU A 105 0.40 -7.64 21.28
CA GLU A 105 -0.72 -8.08 22.10
C GLU A 105 -1.96 -7.21 21.89
N LEU A 106 -1.81 -5.88 21.82
CA LEU A 106 -2.90 -4.98 21.48
C LEU A 106 -3.50 -5.31 20.11
N LEU A 107 -2.66 -5.60 19.10
CA LEU A 107 -3.08 -6.02 17.78
C LEU A 107 -3.95 -7.29 17.83
N GLN A 108 -3.57 -8.29 18.65
CA GLN A 108 -4.37 -9.51 18.81
C GLN A 108 -5.74 -9.26 19.49
N LEU A 109 -5.80 -8.32 20.42
CA LEU A 109 -7.03 -7.96 21.11
C LEU A 109 -7.97 -7.10 20.27
N SER A 110 -7.44 -6.29 19.37
CA SER A 110 -8.20 -5.26 18.66
C SER A 110 -7.80 -5.13 17.18
N ILE A 111 -7.83 -6.23 16.44
CA ILE A 111 -7.59 -6.27 15.00
C ILE A 111 -8.37 -5.20 14.25
N HIS A 112 -9.57 -4.90 14.69
CA HIS A 112 -10.49 -4.03 13.99
C HIS A 112 -10.55 -2.63 14.56
N PHE A 113 -9.83 -2.25 15.57
CA PHE A 113 -9.92 -0.88 16.14
C PHE A 113 -11.17 -0.12 15.64
N HIS A 114 -12.26 -0.85 15.66
CA HIS A 114 -13.49 -0.65 14.90
C HIS A 114 -14.39 0.36 15.63
N PRO A 115 -15.62 0.69 15.14
CA PRO A 115 -16.54 1.63 15.81
C PRO A 115 -16.62 1.50 17.33
N ARG A 116 -16.09 0.43 17.88
CA ARG A 116 -15.89 0.14 19.29
C ARG A 116 -14.48 0.49 19.78
N LEU A 117 -13.92 1.60 19.30
CA LEU A 117 -12.61 2.13 19.70
C LEU A 117 -12.41 2.17 21.23
N PHE A 118 -13.50 2.14 21.97
CA PHE A 118 -13.54 2.23 23.42
C PHE A 118 -14.12 0.96 24.10
N GLU A 119 -14.01 -0.21 23.44
CA GLU A 119 -14.27 -1.47 24.15
C GLU A 119 -13.27 -1.64 25.30
N ASP A 120 -13.78 -2.09 26.46
CA ASP A 120 -13.06 -2.01 27.72
C ASP A 120 -11.67 -2.63 27.66
N THR A 121 -11.53 -3.90 27.31
CA THR A 121 -10.24 -4.59 27.36
C THR A 121 -9.19 -4.04 26.38
N PRO A 122 -9.47 -3.85 25.08
CA PRO A 122 -8.51 -3.25 24.16
C PRO A 122 -8.14 -1.82 24.56
N PHE A 123 -9.10 -1.04 25.04
CA PHE A 123 -8.85 0.33 25.45
C PHE A 123 -8.00 0.42 26.72
N GLU A 124 -8.23 -0.44 27.72
CA GLU A 124 -7.39 -0.52 28.92
C GLU A 124 -5.95 -0.85 28.56
N LYS A 125 -5.73 -1.83 27.67
CA LYS A 125 -4.41 -2.16 27.17
C LYS A 125 -3.75 -0.97 26.46
N LEU A 126 -4.46 -0.30 25.54
CA LEU A 126 -3.98 0.90 24.86
C LEU A 126 -3.55 1.99 25.85
N ASN A 127 -4.37 2.25 26.87
CA ASN A 127 -4.07 3.25 27.88
C ASN A 127 -2.82 2.91 28.71
N VAL A 128 -2.62 1.63 29.04
CA VAL A 128 -1.39 1.17 29.71
C VAL A 128 -0.16 1.42 28.83
N ILE A 129 -0.29 1.17 27.52
CA ILE A 129 0.81 1.39 26.58
C ILE A 129 1.10 2.89 26.42
N PHE A 130 0.09 3.76 26.41
CA PHE A 130 0.30 5.22 26.43
C PHE A 130 1.18 5.65 27.60
N GLU A 131 0.93 5.14 28.81
CA GLU A 131 1.72 5.50 29.99
C GLU A 131 3.15 4.93 29.94
N LYS A 132 3.35 3.72 29.38
CA LYS A 132 4.70 3.18 29.14
C LYS A 132 5.44 4.01 28.11
N TYR A 133 4.77 4.40 27.00
CA TYR A 133 5.35 5.21 25.95
C TYR A 133 5.79 6.59 26.45
N LYS A 134 4.93 7.29 27.19
CA LYS A 134 5.25 8.59 27.82
C LYS A 134 6.53 8.53 28.68
N LYS A 135 6.81 7.39 29.30
CA LYS A 135 8.02 7.11 30.07
C LYS A 135 9.13 6.49 29.22
N ARG A 136 8.99 6.50 27.87
CA ARG A 136 9.94 5.91 26.93
C ARG A 136 10.29 4.45 27.26
N TYR A 137 9.34 3.68 27.80
CA TYR A 137 9.57 2.30 28.26
C TYR A 137 10.76 2.15 29.23
N GLY A 138 11.13 3.18 29.94
CA GLY A 138 12.30 3.21 30.80
C GLY A 138 13.64 3.24 30.06
N ILE A 139 13.64 3.49 28.77
CA ILE A 139 14.88 3.58 27.98
C ILE A 139 15.59 4.88 28.30
N GLU A 140 16.83 4.77 28.79
CA GLU A 140 17.71 5.88 29.00
C GLU A 140 18.55 6.20 27.76
N SER A 141 18.85 7.48 27.55
CA SER A 141 19.78 7.90 26.52
C SER A 141 21.16 7.31 26.75
N SER A 142 21.82 6.87 25.70
CA SER A 142 23.18 6.31 25.71
C SER A 142 24.15 7.30 25.05
N ASP A 143 25.43 7.21 25.42
CA ASP A 143 26.49 7.94 24.71
C ASP A 143 26.76 7.35 23.32
N ASP A 144 26.29 6.13 23.05
CA ASP A 144 26.36 5.47 21.76
C ASP A 144 25.25 6.01 20.83
N SER A 145 25.65 6.77 19.81
CA SER A 145 24.75 7.38 18.83
C SER A 145 23.98 6.34 18.00
N LEU A 146 24.60 5.19 17.70
CA LEU A 146 23.95 4.11 16.97
C LEU A 146 22.83 3.48 17.79
N LYS A 147 23.12 3.19 19.06
CA LYS A 147 22.13 2.66 20.00
C LYS A 147 20.95 3.61 20.18
N ASN A 148 21.23 4.90 20.38
CA ASN A 148 20.17 5.93 20.47
C ASN A 148 19.31 5.97 19.21
N SER A 149 19.92 5.93 18.04
CA SER A 149 19.19 5.95 16.75
C SER A 149 18.23 4.75 16.63
N ILE A 150 18.67 3.55 17.02
CA ILE A 150 17.84 2.34 16.99
C ILE A 150 16.72 2.41 18.04
N GLN A 151 17.02 2.91 19.24
CA GLN A 151 16.01 3.13 20.28
C GLN A 151 14.90 4.07 19.82
N GLU A 152 15.25 5.22 19.21
CA GLU A 152 14.27 6.15 18.66
C GLU A 152 13.45 5.52 17.51
N GLN A 153 14.09 4.77 16.63
CA GLN A 153 13.40 4.06 15.55
C GLN A 153 12.33 3.10 16.11
N ILE A 154 12.69 2.29 17.11
CA ILE A 154 11.79 1.33 17.75
C ILE A 154 10.65 2.03 18.51
N LEU A 155 10.95 3.11 19.24
CA LEU A 155 9.92 3.90 19.90
C LEU A 155 8.95 4.52 18.90
N LYS A 156 9.44 5.02 17.76
CA LYS A 156 8.58 5.53 16.68
C LYS A 156 7.73 4.44 16.02
N HIS A 157 8.23 3.22 15.92
CA HIS A 157 7.42 2.08 15.47
C HIS A 157 6.26 1.80 16.43
N ILE A 158 6.52 1.82 17.74
CA ILE A 158 5.47 1.67 18.76
C ILE A 158 4.47 2.82 18.67
N GLU A 159 4.94 4.07 18.54
CA GLU A 159 4.08 5.24 18.31
C GLU A 159 3.13 5.02 17.13
N GLY A 160 3.62 4.40 16.05
CA GLY A 160 2.82 4.06 14.88
C GLY A 160 1.60 3.20 15.19
N TYR A 161 1.72 2.22 16.08
CA TYR A 161 0.59 1.43 16.56
C TYR A 161 -0.39 2.23 17.42
N LEU A 162 0.12 3.14 18.23
CA LEU A 162 -0.70 3.98 19.10
C LEU A 162 -1.48 5.03 18.31
N ILE A 163 -0.88 5.54 17.23
CA ILE A 163 -1.41 6.63 16.43
C ILE A 163 -2.20 6.11 15.21
N GLY A 164 -1.60 5.23 14.41
CA GLY A 164 -2.11 4.87 13.09
C GLY A 164 -3.58 4.39 13.11
N PRO A 165 -3.92 3.31 13.81
CA PRO A 165 -5.29 2.84 13.90
C PRO A 165 -6.23 3.88 14.52
N THR A 166 -5.76 4.62 15.51
CA THR A 166 -6.55 5.62 16.23
C THR A 166 -6.91 6.79 15.32
N ILE A 167 -5.92 7.38 14.62
CA ILE A 167 -6.17 8.54 13.77
C ILE A 167 -7.06 8.20 12.56
N VAL A 168 -6.88 7.00 11.99
CA VAL A 168 -7.73 6.52 10.89
C VAL A 168 -9.19 6.41 11.33
N ARG A 169 -9.46 5.79 12.47
CA ARG A 169 -10.84 5.65 12.97
C ARG A 169 -11.46 6.97 13.38
N LEU A 170 -10.70 7.85 14.01
CA LEU A 170 -11.17 9.20 14.33
C LEU A 170 -11.51 9.99 13.05
N ALA A 171 -10.69 9.87 12.00
CA ALA A 171 -10.93 10.52 10.72
C ALA A 171 -12.19 9.98 10.02
N MET A 172 -12.32 8.65 9.92
CA MET A 172 -13.49 8.01 9.32
C MET A 172 -14.78 8.32 10.09
N ASN A 173 -14.70 8.59 11.40
CA ASN A 173 -15.82 8.99 12.24
C ASN A 173 -16.08 10.52 12.28
N GLY A 174 -15.38 11.31 11.46
CA GLY A 174 -15.64 12.74 11.29
C GLY A 174 -14.93 13.67 12.28
N MET A 175 -13.96 13.17 13.09
CA MET A 175 -13.20 14.03 14.03
C MET A 175 -12.46 15.17 13.34
N PHE A 176 -12.03 14.98 12.09
CA PHE A 176 -11.27 15.99 11.35
C PHE A 176 -12.17 16.84 10.45
N HIS A 177 -13.41 17.05 10.88
CA HIS A 177 -14.30 18.05 10.30
C HIS A 177 -13.80 19.46 10.63
N LYS A 178 -14.08 20.41 9.74
CA LYS A 178 -13.67 21.81 9.84
C LYS A 178 -13.95 22.43 11.22
N TYR A 179 -15.13 22.12 11.80
CA TYR A 179 -15.51 22.61 13.12
C TYR A 179 -14.45 22.28 14.18
N PHE A 180 -14.10 20.99 14.34
CA PHE A 180 -13.12 20.55 15.35
C PHE A 180 -11.70 21.00 15.03
N MET A 181 -11.34 21.15 13.76
CA MET A 181 -9.99 21.57 13.36
C MET A 181 -9.75 23.07 13.55
N GLU A 182 -10.81 23.91 13.50
CA GLU A 182 -10.69 25.37 13.54
C GLU A 182 -11.07 25.97 14.92
N THR A 183 -11.73 25.19 15.79
CA THR A 183 -12.18 25.64 17.10
C THR A 183 -11.59 24.81 18.23
N SER A 184 -11.68 25.32 19.47
CA SER A 184 -11.48 24.49 20.66
C SER A 184 -12.76 23.71 20.95
N PHE A 185 -12.63 22.50 21.45
CA PHE A 185 -13.74 21.60 21.74
C PHE A 185 -13.50 20.82 23.03
N ARG A 186 -14.56 20.24 23.59
CA ARG A 186 -14.51 19.31 24.71
C ARG A 186 -14.72 17.86 24.23
N PRO A 187 -14.21 16.84 24.94
CA PRO A 187 -14.35 15.43 24.55
C PRO A 187 -15.80 15.00 24.32
N GLU A 188 -16.74 15.47 25.13
CA GLU A 188 -18.17 15.17 25.03
C GLU A 188 -18.84 15.69 23.76
N GLU A 189 -18.26 16.68 23.09
CA GLU A 189 -18.78 17.21 21.83
C GLU A 189 -18.58 16.24 20.67
N PHE A 190 -17.59 15.34 20.78
CA PHE A 190 -17.30 14.38 19.72
C PHE A 190 -17.73 12.95 20.06
N HIS A 191 -17.45 12.49 21.28
CA HIS A 191 -17.61 11.07 21.60
C HIS A 191 -18.48 10.84 22.84
N LYS A 192 -19.36 9.83 22.76
CA LYS A 192 -20.27 9.44 23.87
C LYS A 192 -19.58 8.79 25.08
N SER A 193 -18.28 8.46 24.96
CA SER A 193 -17.41 8.05 26.07
C SER A 193 -16.32 9.10 26.29
N PRO A 194 -16.65 10.28 26.85
CA PRO A 194 -15.74 11.42 26.94
C PRO A 194 -14.52 11.14 27.81
N GLU A 195 -14.66 10.37 28.87
CA GLU A 195 -13.58 9.98 29.78
C GLU A 195 -12.46 9.21 29.04
N ASN A 196 -12.85 8.24 28.22
CA ASN A 196 -11.91 7.46 27.45
C ASN A 196 -11.33 8.27 26.27
N PHE A 197 -12.16 9.04 25.61
CA PHE A 197 -11.70 9.91 24.54
C PHE A 197 -10.70 10.97 25.04
N LYS A 198 -10.93 11.50 26.25
CA LYS A 198 -9.98 12.39 26.92
C LYS A 198 -8.58 11.76 27.05
N LYS A 199 -8.47 10.49 27.40
CA LYS A 199 -7.18 9.80 27.52
C LYS A 199 -6.41 9.76 26.19
N ILE A 200 -7.13 9.58 25.06
CA ILE A 200 -6.52 9.68 23.72
C ILE A 200 -6.05 11.10 23.44
N LEU A 201 -6.88 12.11 23.73
CA LEU A 201 -6.52 13.51 23.53
C LEU A 201 -5.32 13.90 24.42
N ASP A 202 -5.27 13.46 25.68
CA ASP A 202 -4.13 13.68 26.57
C ASP A 202 -2.84 13.04 26.04
N PHE A 203 -2.94 11.87 25.39
CA PHE A 203 -1.80 11.28 24.69
C PHE A 203 -1.38 12.14 23.49
N PHE A 204 -2.31 12.64 22.71
CA PHE A 204 -2.01 13.56 21.61
C PHE A 204 -1.46 14.92 22.10
N VAL A 205 -1.86 15.40 23.29
CA VAL A 205 -1.20 16.55 23.94
C VAL A 205 0.26 16.25 24.25
N HIS A 206 0.56 15.03 24.78
CA HIS A 206 1.94 14.59 25.01
C HIS A 206 2.77 14.59 23.74
N LEU A 207 2.18 14.23 22.60
CA LEU A 207 2.83 14.27 21.29
C LEU A 207 2.91 15.66 20.67
N GLY A 208 2.34 16.69 21.33
CA GLY A 208 2.31 18.05 20.84
C GLY A 208 1.29 18.31 19.72
N TRP A 209 0.31 17.43 19.55
CA TRP A 209 -0.74 17.57 18.50
C TRP A 209 -1.91 18.44 18.95
N PHE A 210 -2.15 18.51 20.26
CA PHE A 210 -3.16 19.35 20.88
C PHE A 210 -2.58 20.23 21.97
N LEU A 211 -3.23 21.36 22.18
CA LEU A 211 -3.13 22.15 23.41
C LEU A 211 -4.39 21.85 24.24
N GLU A 212 -4.21 21.68 25.54
CA GLU A 212 -5.32 21.55 26.49
C GLU A 212 -5.34 22.78 27.41
N LYS A 213 -6.54 23.34 27.60
CA LYS A 213 -6.77 24.43 28.56
C LYS A 213 -8.18 24.32 29.15
N ASN A 214 -8.26 24.08 30.45
CA ASN A 214 -9.52 24.00 31.20
C ASN A 214 -10.53 22.98 30.60
N GLY A 215 -10.05 21.81 30.19
CA GLY A 215 -10.86 20.76 29.59
C GLY A 215 -11.20 20.98 28.11
N ASN A 216 -10.71 22.05 27.49
CA ASN A 216 -10.87 22.30 26.05
C ASN A 216 -9.59 21.94 25.32
N TYR A 217 -9.75 21.27 24.18
CA TYR A 217 -8.66 20.84 23.31
C TYR A 217 -8.66 21.65 22.01
N GLN A 218 -7.49 22.01 21.54
CA GLN A 218 -7.31 22.72 20.27
C GLN A 218 -6.12 22.12 19.51
N PHE A 219 -6.28 21.92 18.21
CA PHE A 219 -5.21 21.46 17.34
C PHE A 219 -4.04 22.43 17.31
N THR A 220 -2.82 21.90 17.39
CA THR A 220 -1.60 22.61 17.00
C THR A 220 -1.38 22.52 15.50
N GLU A 221 -0.37 23.23 14.97
CA GLU A 221 0.06 23.05 13.57
C GLU A 221 0.46 21.59 13.25
N ALA A 222 1.13 20.91 14.18
CA ALA A 222 1.48 19.50 14.05
C ALA A 222 0.23 18.62 14.02
N GLY A 223 -0.70 18.82 14.94
CA GLY A 223 -1.97 18.09 14.96
C GLY A 223 -2.77 18.28 13.67
N LEU A 224 -2.87 19.50 13.16
CA LEU A 224 -3.52 19.79 11.87
C LEU A 224 -2.81 19.10 10.69
N PHE A 225 -1.48 19.02 10.74
CA PHE A 225 -0.72 18.30 9.71
C PHE A 225 -1.10 16.83 9.64
N PHE A 226 -1.15 16.13 10.79
CA PHE A 226 -1.52 14.72 10.87
C PHE A 226 -3.01 14.51 10.55
N ALA A 227 -3.90 15.35 11.06
CA ALA A 227 -5.33 15.28 10.78
C ALA A 227 -5.64 15.35 9.27
N LYS A 228 -5.01 16.28 8.56
CA LYS A 228 -5.15 16.43 7.10
C LYS A 228 -4.52 15.30 6.30
N ARG A 229 -3.71 14.45 6.92
CA ARG A 229 -3.01 13.32 6.30
C ARG A 229 -3.37 11.97 6.93
N ALA A 230 -4.44 11.92 7.69
CA ALA A 230 -4.88 10.68 8.33
C ALA A 230 -5.09 9.53 7.33
N SER A 231 -5.55 9.84 6.10
CA SER A 231 -5.69 8.86 5.02
C SER A 231 -4.38 8.20 4.60
N ALA A 232 -3.22 8.84 4.80
CA ALA A 232 -1.92 8.24 4.51
C ALA A 232 -1.62 6.98 5.34
N TYR A 233 -2.28 6.83 6.50
CA TYR A 233 -2.20 5.61 7.30
C TYR A 233 -3.18 4.52 6.83
N GLY A 234 -4.24 4.92 6.11
CA GLY A 234 -5.42 4.08 5.88
C GLY A 234 -5.11 2.76 5.17
N VAL A 235 -4.28 2.79 4.14
CA VAL A 235 -3.92 1.55 3.41
C VAL A 235 -3.21 0.57 4.33
N THR A 236 -2.13 0.98 5.01
CA THR A 236 -1.36 0.07 5.88
C THR A 236 -2.19 -0.40 7.08
N VAL A 237 -2.95 0.49 7.72
CA VAL A 237 -3.84 0.14 8.85
C VAL A 237 -4.93 -0.84 8.42
N SER A 238 -5.43 -0.76 7.20
CA SER A 238 -6.44 -1.69 6.71
C SER A 238 -5.96 -3.15 6.66
N TYR A 239 -4.65 -3.38 6.65
CA TYR A 239 -4.03 -4.71 6.67
C TYR A 239 -3.71 -5.24 8.08
N LEU A 240 -4.14 -4.59 9.15
CA LEU A 240 -3.98 -5.12 10.52
C LEU A 240 -4.50 -6.56 10.68
N PRO A 241 -5.58 -7.00 10.02
CA PRO A 241 -5.99 -8.41 10.04
C PRO A 241 -4.88 -9.35 9.53
N THR A 242 -4.18 -8.98 8.47
CA THR A 242 -3.02 -9.74 7.95
C THR A 242 -1.87 -9.71 8.95
N PHE A 243 -1.55 -8.55 9.50
CA PHE A 243 -0.43 -8.40 10.43
C PHE A 243 -0.65 -9.15 11.74
N ALA A 244 -1.89 -9.31 12.18
CA ALA A 244 -2.24 -10.14 13.33
C ALA A 244 -1.99 -11.65 13.09
N LYS A 245 -1.83 -12.07 11.84
CA LYS A 245 -1.64 -13.48 11.44
C LYS A 245 -0.24 -13.79 10.91
N ILE A 246 0.72 -12.86 11.01
CA ILE A 246 2.07 -13.05 10.44
C ILE A 246 2.74 -14.32 10.96
N GLU A 247 2.68 -14.61 12.25
CA GLU A 247 3.28 -15.83 12.80
C GLU A 247 2.62 -17.09 12.22
N GLU A 248 1.29 -17.09 12.11
CA GLU A 248 0.52 -18.18 11.49
C GLU A 248 0.86 -18.34 10.00
N LEU A 249 0.97 -17.24 9.26
CA LEU A 249 1.31 -17.25 7.83
C LEU A 249 2.73 -17.78 7.60
N ILE A 250 3.69 -17.43 8.46
CA ILE A 250 5.08 -17.86 8.29
C ILE A 250 5.29 -19.32 8.76
N PHE A 251 4.72 -19.71 9.90
CA PHE A 251 5.05 -20.98 10.56
C PHE A 251 3.88 -21.94 10.71
N GLY A 252 2.71 -21.61 10.19
CA GLY A 252 1.50 -22.42 10.28
C GLY A 252 0.79 -22.52 8.93
N ASN A 253 -0.50 -22.22 8.93
CA ASN A 253 -1.34 -22.30 7.73
C ASN A 253 -1.15 -21.06 6.83
N PRO A 254 -0.55 -21.20 5.64
CA PRO A 254 -0.38 -20.07 4.72
C PRO A 254 -1.71 -19.56 4.12
N ASP A 255 -2.77 -20.35 4.19
CA ASP A 255 -4.11 -20.00 3.70
C ASP A 255 -5.02 -19.44 4.83
N ALA A 256 -4.49 -19.10 6.01
CA ALA A 256 -5.27 -18.68 7.18
C ALA A 256 -6.15 -17.44 6.94
N LEU A 257 -5.85 -16.64 5.93
CA LEU A 257 -6.56 -15.41 5.56
C LEU A 257 -7.33 -15.51 4.24
N ARG A 258 -7.44 -16.71 3.66
CA ARG A 258 -8.19 -16.92 2.43
C ARG A 258 -9.65 -17.26 2.73
N THR A 259 -10.51 -16.72 1.90
CA THR A 259 -11.95 -16.98 1.92
C THR A 259 -12.37 -17.68 0.64
N ALA A 260 -13.49 -18.39 0.67
CA ALA A 260 -14.08 -18.97 -0.52
C ALA A 260 -14.55 -17.86 -1.49
N GLU A 261 -14.69 -18.22 -2.77
CA GLU A 261 -15.19 -17.29 -3.78
C GLU A 261 -16.60 -16.79 -3.41
N GLY A 262 -16.75 -15.47 -3.40
CA GLY A 262 -18.01 -14.81 -3.02
C GLY A 262 -18.19 -14.52 -1.53
N GLU A 263 -17.26 -14.96 -0.67
CA GLU A 263 -17.23 -14.58 0.74
C GLU A 263 -16.52 -13.23 0.94
N ASN A 264 -16.78 -12.61 2.10
CA ASN A 264 -16.11 -11.36 2.46
C ASN A 264 -14.62 -11.59 2.73
N GLU A 265 -13.79 -10.71 2.22
CA GLU A 265 -12.35 -10.70 2.51
C GLU A 265 -12.10 -10.51 4.02
N ILE A 266 -11.18 -11.28 4.58
CA ILE A 266 -10.81 -11.21 6.00
C ILE A 266 -9.38 -10.74 6.23
N HIS A 267 -8.58 -10.65 5.18
CA HIS A 267 -7.18 -10.22 5.24
C HIS A 267 -7.03 -8.69 5.29
N VAL A 268 -8.03 -7.95 4.86
CA VAL A 268 -8.02 -6.49 4.75
C VAL A 268 -9.39 -5.89 5.10
N ASP A 269 -9.39 -4.76 5.81
CA ASP A 269 -10.58 -3.92 5.93
C ASP A 269 -10.75 -3.11 4.64
N ARG A 270 -11.59 -3.61 3.73
CA ARG A 270 -11.74 -3.04 2.38
C ARG A 270 -12.28 -1.61 2.39
N GLU A 271 -13.20 -1.28 3.28
CA GLU A 271 -13.74 0.08 3.39
C GLU A 271 -12.64 1.09 3.76
N MET A 272 -11.86 0.75 4.76
CA MET A 272 -10.72 1.55 5.19
C MET A 272 -9.63 1.63 4.13
N ASN A 273 -9.36 0.54 3.39
CA ASN A 273 -8.39 0.52 2.31
C ASN A 273 -8.76 1.50 1.19
N VAL A 274 -10.02 1.47 0.75
CA VAL A 274 -10.55 2.39 -0.26
C VAL A 274 -10.52 3.84 0.24
N TRP A 275 -10.90 4.08 1.50
CA TRP A 275 -10.82 5.42 2.09
C TRP A 275 -9.37 5.93 2.14
N GLY A 276 -8.43 5.09 2.55
CA GLY A 276 -7.00 5.45 2.65
C GLY A 276 -6.38 5.73 1.28
N SER A 277 -6.62 4.88 0.30
CA SER A 277 -6.11 5.06 -1.06
C SER A 277 -6.66 6.32 -1.73
N GLY A 278 -7.94 6.64 -1.49
CA GLY A 278 -8.59 7.85 -2.04
C GLY A 278 -7.89 9.16 -1.68
N GLY A 279 -7.34 9.26 -0.47
CA GLY A 279 -6.63 10.47 -0.03
C GLY A 279 -5.30 10.76 -0.74
N ALA A 280 -4.68 9.76 -1.37
CA ALA A 280 -3.45 9.92 -2.14
C ALA A 280 -3.71 10.33 -3.61
N HIS A 281 -4.93 10.16 -4.10
CA HIS A 281 -5.27 10.30 -5.51
C HIS A 281 -5.12 11.73 -6.06
N ASP A 282 -5.37 12.77 -5.28
CA ASP A 282 -5.33 14.17 -5.74
C ASP A 282 -3.98 14.56 -6.38
N THR A 283 -2.88 14.02 -5.86
CA THR A 283 -1.54 14.30 -6.40
C THR A 283 -1.33 13.63 -7.76
N TYR A 284 -1.80 12.39 -7.90
CA TYR A 284 -1.65 11.61 -9.13
C TYR A 284 -2.63 12.07 -10.20
N PHE A 285 -3.84 12.44 -9.82
CA PHE A 285 -4.88 12.89 -10.75
C PHE A 285 -4.46 14.13 -11.53
N LYS A 286 -3.74 15.07 -10.92
CA LYS A 286 -3.22 16.24 -11.65
C LYS A 286 -2.34 15.87 -12.85
N VAL A 287 -1.52 14.83 -12.72
CA VAL A 287 -0.69 14.36 -13.83
C VAL A 287 -1.53 13.65 -14.89
N VAL A 288 -2.53 12.88 -14.44
CA VAL A 288 -3.49 12.24 -15.34
C VAL A 288 -4.29 13.30 -16.12
N ASP A 289 -4.73 14.37 -15.45
CA ASP A 289 -5.44 15.48 -16.09
C ASP A 289 -4.63 16.09 -17.25
N GLU A 290 -3.34 16.36 -17.05
CA GLU A 290 -2.46 16.86 -18.09
C GLU A 290 -2.38 15.92 -19.30
N ILE A 291 -2.34 14.60 -19.05
CA ILE A 291 -2.32 13.57 -20.10
C ILE A 291 -3.64 13.55 -20.86
N LEU A 292 -4.77 13.56 -20.16
CA LEU A 292 -6.11 13.54 -20.75
C LEU A 292 -6.38 14.81 -21.57
N ILE A 293 -6.05 15.97 -21.01
CA ILE A 293 -6.20 17.25 -21.70
C ILE A 293 -5.39 17.26 -23.01
N LYS A 294 -4.14 16.79 -22.97
CA LYS A 294 -3.31 16.68 -24.16
C LYS A 294 -3.92 15.73 -25.21
N LEU A 295 -4.39 14.55 -24.77
CA LEU A 295 -4.90 13.52 -25.67
C LEU A 295 -6.24 13.91 -26.30
N PHE A 296 -7.18 14.44 -25.52
CA PHE A 296 -8.52 14.79 -25.97
C PHE A 296 -8.65 16.21 -26.58
N ASN A 297 -7.53 16.91 -26.75
CA ASN A 297 -7.38 18.11 -27.57
C ASN A 297 -6.70 17.86 -28.93
N LEU A 298 -6.32 16.61 -29.23
CA LEU A 298 -5.89 16.23 -30.57
C LEU A 298 -7.06 16.31 -31.58
N PRO A 299 -6.82 16.25 -32.90
CA PRO A 299 -7.88 16.04 -33.89
C PRO A 299 -8.73 14.81 -33.53
N ILE A 300 -10.03 14.88 -33.76
CA ILE A 300 -11.00 13.85 -33.31
C ILE A 300 -10.63 12.44 -33.80
N GLU A 301 -10.16 12.35 -35.04
CA GLU A 301 -9.72 11.09 -35.66
C GLU A 301 -8.48 10.45 -34.98
N GLU A 302 -7.72 11.24 -34.25
CA GLU A 302 -6.54 10.79 -33.50
C GLU A 302 -6.86 10.44 -32.03
N GLN A 303 -8.06 10.77 -31.57
CA GLN A 303 -8.49 10.53 -30.20
C GLN A 303 -9.04 9.11 -30.02
N PRO A 304 -8.94 8.53 -28.81
CA PRO A 304 -9.68 7.33 -28.47
C PRO A 304 -11.18 7.60 -28.49
N LYS A 305 -11.98 6.59 -28.87
CA LYS A 305 -13.44 6.69 -28.88
C LYS A 305 -14.04 6.69 -27.47
N GLY A 306 -13.25 6.29 -26.49
CA GLY A 306 -13.69 6.21 -25.11
C GLY A 306 -12.57 5.77 -24.17
N ILE A 307 -12.96 5.42 -22.97
CA ILE A 307 -12.05 5.02 -21.88
C ILE A 307 -12.57 3.73 -21.26
N LEU A 308 -11.65 2.80 -21.00
CA LEU A 308 -11.86 1.66 -20.12
C LEU A 308 -11.07 1.89 -18.83
N ASP A 309 -11.76 1.95 -17.70
CA ASP A 309 -11.17 1.89 -16.35
C ASP A 309 -11.26 0.44 -15.85
N MET A 310 -10.12 -0.25 -15.88
CA MET A 310 -10.01 -1.63 -15.41
C MET A 310 -9.62 -1.63 -13.92
N GLY A 311 -10.46 -2.27 -13.08
CA GLY A 311 -10.40 -2.15 -11.63
C GLY A 311 -11.07 -0.86 -11.15
N CYS A 312 -12.25 -0.54 -11.69
CA CYS A 312 -12.91 0.75 -11.50
C CYS A 312 -13.39 1.01 -10.04
N GLY A 313 -13.37 0.00 -9.16
CA GLY A 313 -13.66 0.13 -7.75
C GLY A 313 -15.04 0.74 -7.47
N ASN A 314 -15.08 1.98 -6.99
CA ASN A 314 -16.31 2.74 -6.76
C ASN A 314 -16.66 3.70 -7.91
N GLY A 315 -15.89 3.73 -9.00
CA GLY A 315 -16.10 4.58 -10.16
C GLY A 315 -15.63 6.03 -10.04
N ALA A 316 -15.04 6.42 -8.91
CA ALA A 316 -14.62 7.80 -8.68
C ALA A 316 -13.56 8.29 -9.69
N PHE A 317 -12.62 7.41 -10.08
CA PHE A 317 -11.61 7.76 -11.06
C PHE A 317 -12.22 7.95 -12.46
N LEU A 318 -13.13 7.08 -12.87
CA LEU A 318 -13.84 7.19 -14.14
C LEU A 318 -14.70 8.45 -14.21
N GLN A 319 -15.37 8.80 -13.10
CA GLN A 319 -16.09 10.07 -12.96
C GLN A 319 -15.14 11.26 -13.12
N HIS A 320 -14.01 11.26 -12.39
CA HIS A 320 -13.02 12.33 -12.49
C HIS A 320 -12.50 12.52 -13.92
N ILE A 321 -12.12 11.42 -14.57
CA ILE A 321 -11.66 11.44 -15.98
C ILE A 321 -12.72 12.07 -16.90
N PHE A 322 -13.98 11.66 -16.76
CA PHE A 322 -15.07 12.22 -17.56
C PHE A 322 -15.22 13.72 -17.32
N GLU A 323 -15.23 14.17 -16.07
CA GLU A 323 -15.35 15.59 -15.72
C GLU A 323 -14.20 16.45 -16.29
N VAL A 324 -12.97 15.92 -16.31
CA VAL A 324 -11.83 16.60 -16.93
C VAL A 324 -12.01 16.72 -18.43
N ILE A 325 -12.43 15.65 -19.11
CA ILE A 325 -12.63 15.65 -20.56
C ILE A 325 -13.77 16.59 -20.93
N ASP A 326 -14.90 16.49 -20.26
CA ASP A 326 -16.10 17.31 -20.51
C ASP A 326 -15.79 18.81 -20.37
N ARG A 327 -15.14 19.20 -19.28
CA ARG A 327 -14.96 20.62 -18.93
C ARG A 327 -13.74 21.27 -19.56
N GLN A 328 -12.69 20.51 -19.92
CA GLN A 328 -11.37 21.07 -20.21
C GLN A 328 -10.82 20.70 -21.60
N THR A 329 -11.56 19.94 -22.41
CA THR A 329 -11.04 19.46 -23.69
C THR A 329 -11.92 19.84 -24.89
N LEU A 330 -11.32 19.72 -26.09
CA LEU A 330 -12.06 19.84 -27.36
C LEU A 330 -13.16 18.77 -27.46
N ARG A 331 -12.87 17.52 -26.99
CA ARG A 331 -13.83 16.43 -27.00
C ARG A 331 -15.08 16.76 -26.17
N GLY A 332 -14.92 17.38 -25.00
CA GLY A 332 -16.03 17.78 -24.15
C GLY A 332 -17.01 18.74 -24.84
N LYS A 333 -16.51 19.62 -25.69
CA LYS A 333 -17.35 20.56 -26.49
C LYS A 333 -18.11 19.89 -27.63
N MET A 334 -17.80 18.64 -27.93
CA MET A 334 -18.30 17.91 -29.10
C MET A 334 -18.93 16.57 -28.71
N LEU A 335 -19.33 16.39 -27.46
CA LEU A 335 -19.90 15.11 -26.98
C LEU A 335 -21.19 14.72 -27.66
N ASP A 336 -21.99 15.70 -28.13
CA ASP A 336 -23.23 15.45 -28.90
C ASP A 336 -22.94 14.85 -30.28
N GLU A 337 -21.86 15.27 -30.93
CA GLU A 337 -21.47 14.78 -32.27
C GLU A 337 -20.54 13.56 -32.17
N TYR A 338 -19.68 13.57 -31.19
CA TYR A 338 -18.65 12.53 -30.93
C TYR A 338 -18.76 12.04 -29.49
N PRO A 339 -19.73 11.19 -29.18
CA PRO A 339 -19.94 10.69 -27.82
C PRO A 339 -18.70 9.93 -27.31
N LEU A 340 -18.44 10.06 -26.01
CA LEU A 340 -17.36 9.37 -25.32
C LEU A 340 -17.89 8.06 -24.71
N PHE A 341 -17.35 6.92 -25.13
CA PHE A 341 -17.68 5.64 -24.51
C PHE A 341 -16.92 5.48 -23.20
N LEU A 342 -17.65 5.35 -22.09
CA LEU A 342 -17.08 5.09 -20.78
C LEU A 342 -17.40 3.65 -20.38
N VAL A 343 -16.36 2.92 -19.97
CA VAL A 343 -16.46 1.53 -19.51
C VAL A 343 -15.76 1.43 -18.16
N GLY A 344 -16.49 1.03 -17.13
CA GLY A 344 -15.93 0.59 -15.85
C GLY A 344 -15.95 -0.93 -15.78
N ALA A 345 -14.81 -1.56 -15.59
CA ALA A 345 -14.69 -3.01 -15.43
C ALA A 345 -14.06 -3.36 -14.09
N ASP A 346 -14.62 -4.34 -13.41
CA ASP A 346 -14.07 -4.83 -12.13
C ASP A 346 -14.37 -6.32 -11.97
N TYR A 347 -13.50 -7.02 -11.27
CA TYR A 347 -13.69 -8.43 -10.92
C TYR A 347 -14.75 -8.60 -9.82
N ASN A 348 -14.84 -7.62 -8.90
CA ASN A 348 -15.72 -7.65 -7.73
C ASN A 348 -17.13 -7.14 -8.07
N GLN A 349 -18.14 -8.02 -7.95
CA GLN A 349 -19.54 -7.68 -8.20
C GLN A 349 -20.09 -6.57 -7.30
N THR A 350 -19.59 -6.46 -6.06
CA THR A 350 -19.99 -5.39 -5.14
C THR A 350 -19.45 -4.05 -5.62
N ALA A 351 -18.21 -3.99 -6.08
CA ALA A 351 -17.62 -2.79 -6.69
C ALA A 351 -18.45 -2.33 -7.89
N LEU A 352 -18.83 -3.24 -8.80
CA LEU A 352 -19.67 -2.91 -9.96
C LEU A 352 -21.03 -2.30 -9.57
N LYS A 353 -21.65 -2.78 -8.50
CA LYS A 353 -22.93 -2.20 -8.00
C LYS A 353 -22.73 -0.76 -7.51
N VAL A 354 -21.66 -0.53 -6.73
CA VAL A 354 -21.33 0.80 -6.21
C VAL A 354 -20.98 1.76 -7.35
N THR A 355 -20.16 1.32 -8.31
CA THR A 355 -19.80 2.10 -9.49
C THR A 355 -21.03 2.53 -10.29
N ARG A 356 -21.97 1.61 -10.56
CA ARG A 356 -23.22 1.96 -11.26
C ARG A 356 -24.00 3.03 -10.51
N ALA A 357 -24.18 2.86 -9.20
CA ALA A 357 -24.92 3.82 -8.40
C ALA A 357 -24.26 5.21 -8.40
N ASN A 358 -22.94 5.28 -8.25
CA ASN A 358 -22.21 6.54 -8.22
C ASN A 358 -22.24 7.27 -9.58
N LEU A 359 -22.05 6.56 -10.69
CA LEU A 359 -22.09 7.15 -12.02
C LEU A 359 -23.51 7.61 -12.40
N ILE A 360 -24.55 6.86 -12.04
CA ILE A 360 -25.94 7.28 -12.22
C ILE A 360 -26.22 8.55 -11.40
N ASN A 361 -25.81 8.62 -10.15
CA ASN A 361 -25.98 9.78 -9.29
C ASN A 361 -25.25 11.03 -9.82
N ALA A 362 -24.15 10.81 -10.53
CA ALA A 362 -23.37 11.88 -11.18
C ALA A 362 -23.88 12.24 -12.59
N ASP A 363 -24.98 11.60 -13.06
CA ASP A 363 -25.51 11.73 -14.41
C ASP A 363 -24.50 11.39 -15.53
N ILE A 364 -23.66 10.37 -15.28
CA ILE A 364 -22.65 9.90 -16.20
C ILE A 364 -23.05 8.55 -16.81
N TRP A 365 -23.17 8.52 -18.14
CA TRP A 365 -23.48 7.31 -18.89
C TRP A 365 -22.23 6.46 -19.12
N ALA A 366 -22.19 5.30 -18.48
CA ALA A 366 -21.10 4.35 -18.62
C ALA A 366 -21.61 2.90 -18.67
N LYS A 367 -20.87 2.04 -19.35
CA LYS A 367 -21.04 0.59 -19.26
C LYS A 367 -20.24 0.10 -18.06
N VAL A 368 -20.92 -0.55 -17.10
CA VAL A 368 -20.27 -1.12 -15.93
C VAL A 368 -20.43 -2.64 -16.02
N ILE A 369 -19.33 -3.33 -16.29
CA ILE A 369 -19.32 -4.75 -16.65
C ILE A 369 -18.29 -5.52 -15.81
N TRP A 370 -18.47 -6.84 -15.71
CA TRP A 370 -17.46 -7.69 -15.10
C TRP A 370 -16.23 -7.77 -16.01
N GLY A 371 -15.04 -7.75 -15.40
CA GLY A 371 -13.78 -7.92 -16.11
C GLY A 371 -12.70 -8.52 -15.22
N ASP A 372 -11.93 -9.43 -15.79
CA ASP A 372 -10.71 -10.00 -15.18
C ASP A 372 -9.48 -9.44 -15.89
N ILE A 373 -8.60 -8.79 -15.12
CA ILE A 373 -7.35 -8.23 -15.66
C ILE A 373 -6.46 -9.29 -16.32
N GLY A 374 -6.55 -10.55 -15.90
CA GLY A 374 -5.85 -11.69 -16.48
C GLY A 374 -6.44 -12.17 -17.82
N ARG A 375 -7.66 -11.72 -18.18
CA ARG A 375 -8.43 -12.21 -19.34
C ARG A 375 -8.98 -11.06 -20.21
N PRO A 376 -8.11 -10.23 -20.80
CA PRO A 376 -8.54 -9.16 -21.70
C PRO A 376 -9.31 -9.66 -22.94
N ASP A 377 -9.09 -10.88 -23.34
CA ASP A 377 -9.79 -11.54 -24.43
C ASP A 377 -11.31 -11.65 -24.16
N LEU A 378 -11.70 -12.07 -22.96
CA LEU A 378 -13.10 -12.15 -22.57
C LEU A 378 -13.76 -10.77 -22.52
N LEU A 379 -13.07 -9.79 -21.95
CA LEU A 379 -13.54 -8.42 -21.87
C LEU A 379 -13.72 -7.80 -23.27
N ALA A 380 -12.76 -8.02 -24.18
CA ALA A 380 -12.83 -7.54 -25.57
C ALA A 380 -14.01 -8.17 -26.32
N ASN A 381 -14.26 -9.48 -26.15
CA ASN A 381 -15.38 -10.18 -26.76
C ASN A 381 -16.71 -9.65 -26.23
N ASP A 382 -16.87 -9.49 -24.91
CA ASP A 382 -18.09 -8.96 -24.30
C ASP A 382 -18.41 -7.55 -24.80
N LEU A 383 -17.40 -6.65 -24.83
CA LEU A 383 -17.56 -5.30 -25.37
C LEU A 383 -17.97 -5.30 -26.84
N LYS A 384 -17.40 -6.20 -27.66
CA LYS A 384 -17.69 -6.28 -29.08
C LYS A 384 -19.08 -6.83 -29.37
N GLU A 385 -19.44 -7.93 -28.72
CA GLU A 385 -20.69 -8.64 -28.98
C GLU A 385 -21.91 -7.91 -28.42
N ASN A 386 -21.81 -7.39 -27.19
CA ASN A 386 -22.95 -6.81 -26.49
C ASN A 386 -23.12 -5.30 -26.70
N TYR A 387 -22.02 -4.59 -27.02
CA TYR A 387 -22.04 -3.12 -27.08
C TYR A 387 -21.48 -2.57 -28.40
N ASN A 388 -20.97 -3.43 -29.30
CA ASN A 388 -20.28 -3.04 -30.54
C ASN A 388 -19.11 -2.07 -30.31
N ILE A 389 -18.44 -2.19 -29.17
CA ILE A 389 -17.25 -1.41 -28.81
C ILE A 389 -16.02 -2.30 -29.03
N ASP A 390 -15.03 -1.79 -29.78
CA ASP A 390 -13.73 -2.45 -29.90
C ASP A 390 -12.79 -1.95 -28.81
N LEU A 391 -12.27 -2.87 -27.98
CA LEU A 391 -11.36 -2.54 -26.90
C LEU A 391 -10.11 -1.78 -27.39
N LYS A 392 -9.68 -2.00 -28.62
CA LYS A 392 -8.55 -1.30 -29.27
C LYS A 392 -8.81 0.18 -29.53
N ASP A 393 -10.07 0.59 -29.59
CA ASP A 393 -10.47 1.97 -29.82
C ASP A 393 -10.55 2.80 -28.53
N LEU A 394 -10.31 2.19 -27.36
CA LEU A 394 -10.38 2.83 -26.07
C LEU A 394 -8.98 3.15 -25.53
N LEU A 395 -8.87 4.25 -24.78
CA LEU A 395 -7.78 4.44 -23.83
C LEU A 395 -8.02 3.52 -22.64
N ASN A 396 -7.06 2.66 -22.34
CA ASN A 396 -7.14 1.79 -21.16
C ASN A 396 -6.47 2.48 -19.99
N VAL A 397 -7.15 2.58 -18.85
CA VAL A 397 -6.59 3.15 -17.62
C VAL A 397 -6.64 2.14 -16.48
N ARG A 398 -5.66 2.20 -15.57
CA ARG A 398 -5.56 1.35 -14.38
C ARG A 398 -4.89 2.09 -13.26
N THR A 399 -5.37 1.84 -12.05
CA THR A 399 -4.83 2.45 -10.84
C THR A 399 -4.51 1.36 -9.84
N PHE A 400 -3.22 1.11 -9.58
CA PHE A 400 -2.72 0.14 -8.59
C PHE A 400 -3.29 -1.27 -8.78
N LEU A 401 -3.25 -1.80 -10.00
CA LEU A 401 -3.92 -3.07 -10.32
C LEU A 401 -3.00 -4.16 -10.87
N ASP A 402 -1.98 -3.82 -11.68
CA ASP A 402 -1.18 -4.84 -12.37
C ASP A 402 -0.39 -5.73 -11.40
N HIS A 403 0.02 -5.21 -10.25
CA HIS A 403 0.65 -6.00 -9.18
C HIS A 403 -0.32 -6.92 -8.44
N ASN A 404 -1.63 -6.68 -8.51
CA ASN A 404 -2.68 -7.44 -7.81
C ASN A 404 -3.32 -8.52 -8.71
N ARG A 405 -2.65 -8.93 -9.78
CA ARG A 405 -3.11 -10.02 -10.65
C ARG A 405 -3.06 -11.36 -9.90
N ILE A 406 -4.05 -12.22 -10.16
CA ILE A 406 -4.08 -13.56 -9.58
C ILE A 406 -2.91 -14.38 -10.14
N TRP A 407 -2.11 -14.98 -9.26
CA TRP A 407 -0.97 -15.80 -9.67
C TRP A 407 -1.40 -17.01 -10.50
N GLN A 408 -0.76 -17.17 -11.62
CA GLN A 408 -0.75 -18.36 -12.45
C GLN A 408 0.68 -18.56 -12.93
N ASP A 409 1.17 -19.80 -12.90
CA ASP A 409 2.49 -20.07 -13.44
C ASP A 409 2.54 -19.66 -14.91
N PRO A 410 3.59 -18.95 -15.36
CA PRO A 410 3.68 -18.52 -16.75
C PRO A 410 3.75 -19.73 -17.68
N ASN A 411 3.06 -19.66 -18.84
CA ASN A 411 3.08 -20.71 -19.83
C ASN A 411 4.44 -20.85 -20.52
N GLN A 412 5.20 -19.77 -20.57
CA GLN A 412 6.55 -19.73 -21.12
C GLN A 412 7.52 -19.18 -20.07
N VAL A 413 8.47 -20.01 -19.69
CA VAL A 413 9.54 -19.64 -18.75
C VAL A 413 10.82 -19.41 -19.54
N ASN A 414 11.43 -18.24 -19.35
CA ASN A 414 12.73 -17.94 -19.90
C ASN A 414 13.84 -18.41 -18.95
N GLU A 415 14.39 -19.58 -19.21
CA GLU A 415 15.45 -20.19 -18.38
C GLU A 415 16.73 -19.32 -18.31
N ASN A 416 16.91 -18.39 -19.24
CA ASN A 416 18.05 -17.47 -19.27
C ASN A 416 17.72 -16.10 -18.62
N ARG A 417 16.54 -15.92 -18.07
CA ARG A 417 16.18 -14.66 -17.37
C ARG A 417 17.05 -14.49 -16.13
N VAL A 418 17.62 -13.30 -16.02
CA VAL A 418 18.36 -12.87 -14.82
C VAL A 418 17.69 -11.61 -14.31
N SER A 419 16.77 -11.78 -13.37
CA SER A 419 16.06 -10.68 -12.73
C SER A 419 17.00 -9.79 -11.95
N THR A 420 16.76 -8.49 -12.02
CA THR A 420 17.39 -7.49 -11.15
C THR A 420 16.49 -7.06 -10.01
N SER A 421 15.26 -7.57 -9.96
CA SER A 421 14.33 -7.27 -8.86
C SER A 421 14.86 -7.81 -7.53
N THR A 422 14.66 -7.04 -6.50
CA THR A 422 14.97 -7.41 -5.11
C THR A 422 13.70 -7.71 -4.30
N GLY A 423 12.54 -7.78 -4.95
CA GLY A 423 11.26 -8.06 -4.32
C GLY A 423 11.21 -9.43 -3.64
N ALA A 424 10.39 -9.55 -2.61
CA ALA A 424 10.08 -10.82 -1.95
C ALA A 424 8.67 -11.24 -2.35
N PHE A 425 8.56 -12.29 -3.17
CA PHE A 425 7.31 -12.73 -3.76
C PHE A 425 6.86 -14.06 -3.19
N ALA A 426 5.59 -14.14 -2.85
CA ALA A 426 4.96 -15.31 -2.30
C ALA A 426 3.62 -15.60 -2.99
N TYR A 427 3.26 -16.87 -3.06
CA TYR A 427 1.92 -17.33 -3.36
C TYR A 427 1.57 -18.50 -2.46
N ARG A 428 0.59 -18.31 -1.59
CA ARG A 428 0.18 -19.32 -0.59
C ARG A 428 1.37 -19.86 0.23
N GLY A 429 2.20 -18.96 0.70
CA GLY A 429 3.37 -19.28 1.48
C GLY A 429 4.56 -19.81 0.71
N LYS A 430 4.40 -20.24 -0.54
CA LYS A 430 5.50 -20.68 -1.39
C LYS A 430 6.23 -19.47 -1.95
N ARG A 431 7.54 -19.50 -1.94
CA ARG A 431 8.35 -18.49 -2.61
C ARG A 431 8.20 -18.63 -4.13
N ILE A 432 8.00 -17.50 -4.79
CA ILE A 432 8.12 -17.37 -6.23
C ILE A 432 9.46 -16.69 -6.52
N SER A 433 10.25 -17.27 -7.43
CA SER A 433 11.51 -16.64 -7.84
C SER A 433 11.25 -15.34 -8.60
N ASN A 434 12.18 -14.39 -8.49
CA ASN A 434 12.05 -13.10 -9.15
C ASN A 434 12.00 -13.26 -10.68
N ASN A 435 12.73 -14.25 -11.24
CA ASN A 435 12.65 -14.59 -12.66
C ASN A 435 11.22 -14.98 -13.08
N LEU A 436 10.55 -15.84 -12.31
CA LEU A 436 9.18 -16.27 -12.61
C LEU A 436 8.16 -15.13 -12.49
N VAL A 437 8.34 -14.21 -11.56
CA VAL A 437 7.46 -13.03 -11.43
C VAL A 437 7.58 -12.15 -12.66
N GLU A 438 8.79 -11.96 -13.19
CA GLU A 438 9.00 -11.20 -14.42
C GLU A 438 8.41 -11.90 -15.64
N ASP A 439 8.56 -13.24 -15.78
CA ASP A 439 7.93 -14.00 -16.86
C ASP A 439 6.39 -13.92 -16.79
N ASN A 440 5.83 -14.00 -15.59
CA ASN A 440 4.39 -13.85 -15.37
C ASN A 440 3.90 -12.44 -15.72
N LEU A 441 4.65 -11.38 -15.33
CA LEU A 441 4.33 -10.01 -15.70
C LEU A 441 4.43 -9.79 -17.22
N LEU A 442 5.43 -10.38 -17.86
CA LEU A 442 5.59 -10.33 -19.32
C LEU A 442 4.38 -10.94 -20.02
N GLU A 443 3.98 -12.16 -19.63
CA GLU A 443 2.81 -12.82 -20.20
C GLU A 443 1.54 -11.99 -19.98
N HIS A 444 1.37 -11.42 -18.80
CA HIS A 444 0.27 -10.54 -18.49
C HIS A 444 0.21 -9.31 -19.41
N LEU A 445 1.32 -8.60 -19.58
CA LEU A 445 1.39 -7.44 -20.46
C LEU A 445 1.27 -7.81 -21.95
N GLN A 446 1.77 -8.97 -22.37
CA GLN A 446 1.59 -9.49 -23.73
C GLN A 446 0.13 -9.77 -24.05
N LYS A 447 -0.68 -10.27 -23.10
CA LYS A 447 -2.13 -10.46 -23.29
C LYS A 447 -2.85 -9.13 -23.56
N TRP A 448 -2.40 -8.05 -22.92
CA TRP A 448 -2.97 -6.71 -23.10
C TRP A 448 -2.42 -5.96 -24.31
N SER A 449 -1.18 -6.21 -24.71
CA SER A 449 -0.48 -5.48 -25.77
C SER A 449 -1.33 -5.29 -27.06
N PRO A 450 -2.08 -6.29 -27.58
CA PRO A 450 -2.88 -6.12 -28.78
C PRO A 450 -3.99 -5.08 -28.67
N TYR A 451 -4.47 -4.80 -27.46
CA TYR A 451 -5.59 -3.91 -27.19
C TYR A 451 -5.18 -2.47 -26.87
N VAL A 452 -3.93 -2.29 -26.37
CA VAL A 452 -3.48 -1.00 -25.85
C VAL A 452 -2.45 -0.28 -26.74
N ARG A 453 -1.98 -0.92 -27.81
CA ARG A 453 -0.93 -0.34 -28.69
C ARG A 453 -1.29 1.00 -29.29
N LYS A 454 -2.55 1.20 -29.70
CA LYS A 454 -2.98 2.37 -30.46
C LYS A 454 -3.10 3.60 -29.57
N PHE A 455 -3.92 3.54 -28.54
CA PHE A 455 -4.22 4.70 -27.68
C PHE A 455 -3.49 4.68 -26.36
N GLY A 456 -2.97 3.54 -25.97
CA GLY A 456 -2.12 3.38 -24.81
C GLY A 456 -2.80 2.72 -23.62
N LEU A 457 -1.95 2.39 -22.65
CA LEU A 457 -2.29 1.94 -21.31
C LEU A 457 -1.78 2.99 -20.33
N LEU A 458 -2.67 3.77 -19.77
CA LEU A 458 -2.39 4.76 -18.73
C LEU A 458 -2.39 4.06 -17.38
N LEU A 459 -1.23 4.01 -16.74
CA LEU A 459 -1.00 3.32 -15.48
C LEU A 459 -0.61 4.29 -14.37
N ILE A 460 -1.24 4.13 -13.21
CA ILE A 460 -0.69 4.54 -11.92
C ILE A 460 -0.35 3.24 -11.20
N GLU A 461 0.95 2.95 -11.00
CA GLU A 461 1.37 1.66 -10.47
C GLU A 461 2.30 1.81 -9.26
N LEU A 462 2.21 0.81 -8.37
CA LEU A 462 3.00 0.71 -7.16
C LEU A 462 4.25 -0.13 -7.39
N HIS A 463 5.34 0.28 -6.76
CA HIS A 463 6.64 -0.35 -6.93
C HIS A 463 7.34 -0.57 -5.60
N THR A 464 8.18 -1.61 -5.56
CA THR A 464 9.17 -1.80 -4.50
C THR A 464 10.47 -1.06 -4.82
N ILE A 465 11.34 -0.96 -3.83
CA ILE A 465 12.73 -0.49 -3.98
C ILE A 465 13.67 -1.41 -3.20
N ASN A 466 14.95 -1.36 -3.54
CA ASN A 466 15.97 -2.18 -2.88
C ASN A 466 15.97 -1.98 -1.35
N PRO A 467 16.00 -3.04 -0.51
CA PRO A 467 15.95 -2.92 0.94
C PRO A 467 17.12 -2.13 1.55
N LYS A 468 18.33 -2.16 0.94
CA LYS A 468 19.45 -1.32 1.38
C LYS A 468 19.17 0.17 1.15
N LEU A 469 18.52 0.49 0.01
CA LEU A 469 18.11 1.87 -0.28
C LEU A 469 17.01 2.32 0.70
N THR A 470 16.05 1.47 1.02
CA THR A 470 15.03 1.74 2.02
C THR A 470 15.66 2.00 3.39
N ALA A 471 16.57 1.12 3.83
CA ALA A 471 17.28 1.25 5.11
C ALA A 471 18.12 2.54 5.23
N SER A 472 18.63 3.04 4.10
CA SER A 472 19.37 4.30 4.04
C SER A 472 18.45 5.54 3.99
N ASN A 473 17.15 5.34 3.80
CA ASN A 473 16.15 6.41 3.63
C ASN A 473 14.94 6.23 4.57
N LEU A 474 15.17 5.71 5.77
CA LEU A 474 14.12 5.55 6.79
C LEU A 474 13.39 6.88 7.03
N GLY A 475 12.07 6.82 7.12
CA GLY A 475 11.21 7.99 7.23
C GLY A 475 11.09 8.85 5.97
N ARG A 476 11.61 8.41 4.81
CA ARG A 476 11.51 9.11 3.53
C ARG A 476 10.73 8.34 2.47
N THR A 477 10.38 7.11 2.74
CA THR A 477 9.65 6.22 1.83
C THR A 477 8.78 5.26 2.63
N PRO A 478 7.58 4.91 2.14
CA PRO A 478 6.71 3.90 2.74
C PRO A 478 7.03 2.47 2.27
N ALA A 479 8.18 2.25 1.63
CA ALA A 479 8.49 1.00 0.94
C ALA A 479 8.41 -0.25 1.84
N THR A 480 8.87 -0.19 3.09
CA THR A 480 8.76 -1.32 4.03
C THR A 480 7.31 -1.73 4.26
N ALA A 481 6.43 -0.75 4.48
CA ALA A 481 5.01 -1.00 4.70
C ALA A 481 4.35 -1.58 3.43
N TYR A 482 4.69 -1.09 2.25
CA TYR A 482 4.19 -1.61 0.98
C TYR A 482 4.67 -3.01 0.69
N ASP A 483 5.96 -3.29 0.90
CA ASP A 483 6.53 -4.63 0.73
C ASP A 483 5.81 -5.67 1.62
N ALA A 484 5.51 -5.31 2.86
CA ALA A 484 4.82 -6.21 3.79
C ALA A 484 3.35 -6.40 3.42
N THR A 485 2.60 -5.29 3.16
CA THR A 485 1.18 -5.40 2.79
C THR A 485 0.98 -6.25 1.56
N HIS A 486 1.81 -6.07 0.53
CA HIS A 486 1.71 -6.79 -0.73
C HIS A 486 2.29 -8.21 -0.66
N GLY A 487 3.44 -8.37 -0.03
CA GLY A 487 4.10 -9.67 0.09
C GLY A 487 3.31 -10.69 0.92
N PHE A 488 2.68 -10.26 2.03
CA PHE A 488 1.83 -11.14 2.84
C PHE A 488 0.42 -11.36 2.29
N SER A 489 0.05 -10.67 1.23
CA SER A 489 -1.25 -10.81 0.56
C SER A 489 -1.15 -11.30 -0.90
N ASP A 490 -0.03 -11.91 -1.24
CA ASP A 490 0.21 -12.52 -2.56
C ASP A 490 0.07 -11.52 -3.72
N GLN A 491 0.64 -10.33 -3.56
CA GLN A 491 0.69 -9.28 -4.56
C GLN A 491 2.15 -9.02 -4.99
N TYR A 492 2.37 -8.63 -6.25
CA TYR A 492 3.69 -8.71 -6.90
C TYR A 492 4.15 -7.34 -7.37
N ILE A 493 4.64 -6.51 -6.43
CA ILE A 493 5.23 -5.20 -6.74
C ILE A 493 6.71 -5.37 -7.11
N VAL A 494 7.08 -4.95 -8.31
CA VAL A 494 8.47 -4.93 -8.78
C VAL A 494 8.98 -3.48 -8.84
N GLU A 495 10.28 -3.29 -8.98
CA GLU A 495 10.88 -1.98 -9.14
C GLU A 495 10.44 -1.32 -10.46
N ILE A 496 10.44 0.02 -10.52
CA ILE A 496 10.04 0.81 -11.70
C ILE A 496 10.84 0.38 -12.95
N ASP A 497 12.14 0.22 -12.83
CA ASP A 497 13.00 -0.12 -13.97
C ASP A 497 12.74 -1.55 -14.46
N VAL A 498 12.47 -2.49 -13.54
CA VAL A 498 12.07 -3.87 -13.86
C VAL A 498 10.74 -3.86 -14.60
N PHE A 499 9.73 -3.14 -14.08
CA PHE A 499 8.41 -3.04 -14.73
C PHE A 499 8.54 -2.48 -16.15
N ASN A 500 9.30 -1.39 -16.33
CA ASN A 500 9.49 -0.75 -17.63
C ASN A 500 10.26 -1.65 -18.61
N ALA A 501 11.26 -2.40 -18.14
CA ALA A 501 11.99 -3.36 -18.96
C ALA A 501 11.08 -4.49 -19.47
N ILE A 502 10.25 -5.05 -18.59
CA ILE A 502 9.28 -6.09 -18.96
C ILE A 502 8.18 -5.54 -19.87
N ALA A 503 7.70 -4.32 -19.64
CA ALA A 503 6.76 -3.67 -20.55
C ALA A 503 7.37 -3.49 -21.95
N ALA A 504 8.63 -3.09 -22.07
CA ALA A 504 9.34 -2.97 -23.33
C ALA A 504 9.50 -4.33 -24.04
N GLU A 505 9.77 -5.41 -23.29
CA GLU A 505 9.80 -6.78 -23.81
C GLU A 505 8.43 -7.22 -24.34
N ALA A 506 7.33 -6.78 -23.72
CA ALA A 506 5.96 -6.97 -24.20
C ALA A 506 5.60 -6.08 -25.43
N GLY A 507 6.52 -5.24 -25.89
CA GLY A 507 6.33 -4.29 -26.99
C GLY A 507 5.53 -3.04 -26.59
N LEU A 508 5.54 -2.69 -25.31
CA LEU A 508 4.89 -1.52 -24.73
C LEU A 508 5.95 -0.58 -24.15
N PHE A 509 5.97 0.67 -24.60
CA PHE A 509 7.02 1.61 -24.25
C PHE A 509 6.43 2.84 -23.55
N PRO A 510 7.05 3.33 -22.46
CA PRO A 510 6.62 4.54 -21.79
C PRO A 510 6.79 5.76 -22.68
N ASP A 511 5.80 6.62 -22.72
CA ASP A 511 5.92 7.96 -23.30
C ASP A 511 6.76 8.82 -22.34
N GLN A 512 8.03 9.02 -22.68
CA GLN A 512 9.00 9.72 -21.83
C GLN A 512 8.61 11.16 -21.50
N SER A 513 7.78 11.80 -22.33
CA SER A 513 7.30 13.17 -22.08
C SER A 513 6.25 13.23 -20.96
N ILE A 514 5.70 12.09 -20.60
CA ILE A 514 4.58 11.94 -19.65
C ILE A 514 5.01 11.20 -18.38
N PHE A 515 6.01 10.31 -18.50
CA PHE A 515 6.47 9.48 -17.40
C PHE A 515 6.82 10.30 -16.15
N LYS A 516 6.27 9.91 -15.01
CA LYS A 516 6.52 10.53 -13.69
C LYS A 516 6.77 9.47 -12.63
N ARG A 517 7.61 9.82 -11.66
CA ARG A 517 7.92 9.02 -10.46
C ARG A 517 7.54 9.81 -9.20
N PHE A 518 7.09 9.13 -8.15
CA PHE A 518 6.72 9.75 -6.89
C PHE A 518 7.36 9.03 -5.69
N PRO A 519 8.19 9.76 -4.92
CA PRO A 519 8.78 11.06 -5.22
C PRO A 519 9.66 11.00 -6.49
N ASP A 520 10.04 12.13 -7.07
CA ASP A 520 10.99 12.16 -8.20
C ASP A 520 12.42 11.96 -7.68
N ALA A 521 12.70 10.76 -7.24
CA ALA A 521 13.95 10.30 -6.62
C ALA A 521 14.07 8.78 -6.75
N ASP A 522 15.22 8.23 -6.40
CA ASP A 522 15.46 6.77 -6.41
C ASP A 522 14.59 5.99 -5.39
N THR A 523 14.03 6.71 -4.42
CA THR A 523 13.07 6.17 -3.44
C THR A 523 11.63 6.16 -3.94
N ALA A 524 11.40 6.35 -5.23
CA ALA A 524 10.06 6.35 -5.81
C ALA A 524 9.39 4.97 -5.70
N THR A 525 8.19 4.98 -5.15
CA THR A 525 7.34 3.80 -4.99
C THR A 525 6.08 3.85 -5.86
N VAL A 526 5.85 4.93 -6.57
CA VAL A 526 4.73 5.07 -7.51
C VAL A 526 5.23 5.64 -8.83
N SER A 527 4.73 5.10 -9.94
CA SER A 527 4.95 5.69 -11.27
C SER A 527 3.63 5.96 -11.98
N ILE A 528 3.65 6.97 -12.87
CA ILE A 528 2.60 7.22 -13.85
C ILE A 528 3.21 7.06 -15.22
N ASN A 529 2.62 6.17 -16.01
CA ASN A 529 3.05 5.83 -17.36
C ASN A 529 1.90 5.89 -18.35
N LEU A 530 2.16 6.33 -19.56
CA LEU A 530 1.35 6.02 -20.73
C LEU A 530 2.16 5.08 -21.64
N LEU A 531 1.87 3.78 -21.54
CA LEU A 531 2.54 2.76 -22.34
C LEU A 531 1.87 2.65 -23.71
N LYS A 532 2.65 2.68 -24.80
CA LYS A 532 2.17 2.54 -26.17
C LYS A 532 2.99 1.51 -26.94
N GLY A 533 2.36 0.89 -27.95
CA GLY A 533 3.10 0.11 -28.93
C GLY A 533 3.94 1.02 -29.86
N LYS A 534 5.07 0.50 -30.32
CA LYS A 534 5.82 1.10 -31.43
C LYS A 534 5.27 0.61 -32.75
#